data_e0ac485d12cefd49138c1f85a4d28c00
#
_entry.id   e0ac485d12cefd49138c1f85a4d28c00
#
_cell.length_a   1.000
_cell.length_b   1.000
_cell.length_c   1.000
_cell.angle_alpha   90.00
_cell.angle_beta   90.00
_cell.angle_gamma   90.00
#
_symmetry.space_group_name_H-M   'P 1'
#
loop_
_entity.id
_entity.type
_entity.pdbx_description
1 polymer ?
#
loop_
_entity_poly.entity_id
_entity_poly.type
_entity_poly.pdbx_seq_one_letter_code
_entity_poly.pdbx_strand_id
1 'polypeptide(L)'
;MLRVALFGILFLGNVGNIQAATQLDAMTEEEAVRLGEEFGIVIGAVDEEIQQELKLQQAQGVAVFEVIGNSRADFAGIKVRSVIKEIDKQEIRNMAEFGWAIKKAMRGCNFTVGTYEVADPGDPVGWGVNFHFVGCKRD
;
A
#
# COMPACT_ATOMS: atom_id res chain seq x y z
N MET A 1 -39.43 -35.02 -2.44
CA MET A 1 -38.09 -35.33 -1.92
C MET A 1 -36.99 -35.01 -2.91
N LEU A 2 -37.09 -35.43 -4.15
CA LEU A 2 -36.10 -35.12 -5.17
C LEU A 2 -35.96 -33.62 -5.44
N ARG A 3 -37.04 -32.89 -5.31
CA ARG A 3 -37.02 -31.45 -5.55
C ARG A 3 -36.17 -30.67 -4.55
N VAL A 4 -36.13 -31.15 -3.31
CA VAL A 4 -35.35 -30.46 -2.25
C VAL A 4 -33.86 -30.57 -2.51
N ALA A 5 -33.41 -31.74 -2.97
CA ALA A 5 -31.99 -31.92 -3.30
C ALA A 5 -31.56 -31.04 -4.46
N LEU A 6 -32.38 -30.92 -5.47
CA LEU A 6 -32.11 -30.02 -6.62
C LEU A 6 -32.02 -28.54 -6.21
N PHE A 7 -32.86 -28.13 -5.28
CA PHE A 7 -32.84 -26.80 -4.74
C PHE A 7 -31.53 -26.49 -4.04
N GLY A 8 -31.06 -27.41 -3.21
CA GLY A 8 -29.79 -27.20 -2.49
C GLY A 8 -28.60 -27.03 -3.43
N ILE A 9 -28.57 -27.82 -4.50
CA ILE A 9 -27.47 -27.75 -5.48
C ILE A 9 -27.44 -26.41 -6.19
N LEU A 10 -28.59 -25.90 -6.60
CA LEU A 10 -28.69 -24.60 -7.26
C LEU A 10 -28.25 -23.46 -6.36
N PHE A 11 -28.61 -23.52 -5.08
CA PHE A 11 -28.21 -22.52 -4.11
C PHE A 11 -26.69 -22.45 -3.95
N LEU A 12 -26.05 -23.58 -3.83
CA LEU A 12 -24.59 -23.65 -3.65
C LEU A 12 -23.86 -23.09 -4.86
N GLY A 13 -24.35 -23.31 -6.07
CA GLY A 13 -23.75 -22.77 -7.27
C GLY A 13 -23.76 -21.24 -7.31
N ASN A 14 -24.85 -20.63 -6.90
CA ASN A 14 -24.96 -19.17 -6.87
C ASN A 14 -24.02 -18.54 -5.85
N VAL A 15 -23.90 -19.13 -4.68
CA VAL A 15 -23.01 -18.65 -3.64
C VAL A 15 -21.55 -18.67 -4.10
N GLY A 16 -21.15 -19.74 -4.80
CA GLY A 16 -19.80 -19.84 -5.34
C GLY A 16 -19.47 -18.73 -6.34
N ASN A 17 -20.40 -18.35 -7.20
CA ASN A 17 -20.18 -17.29 -8.18
C ASN A 17 -19.99 -15.93 -7.52
N ILE A 18 -20.73 -15.64 -6.47
CA ILE A 18 -20.61 -14.37 -5.73
C ILE A 18 -19.23 -14.25 -5.08
N GLN A 19 -18.74 -15.33 -4.48
CA GLN A 19 -17.42 -15.32 -3.85
C GLN A 19 -16.30 -15.12 -4.86
N ALA A 20 -16.38 -15.74 -6.02
CA ALA A 20 -15.37 -15.56 -7.07
C ALA A 20 -15.31 -14.12 -7.56
N ALA A 21 -16.46 -13.46 -7.76
CA ALA A 21 -16.50 -12.07 -8.18
C ALA A 21 -15.86 -11.15 -7.13
N THR A 22 -16.11 -11.36 -5.83
CA THR A 22 -15.54 -10.58 -4.76
C THR A 22 -14.02 -10.71 -4.71
N GLN A 23 -13.48 -11.91 -4.92
CA GLN A 23 -12.04 -12.15 -4.93
C GLN A 23 -11.33 -11.45 -6.09
N LEU A 24 -11.96 -11.39 -7.26
CA LEU A 24 -11.36 -10.73 -8.43
C LEU A 24 -11.21 -9.23 -8.23
N ASP A 25 -12.06 -8.61 -7.42
CA ASP A 25 -12.03 -7.18 -7.18
C ASP A 25 -11.16 -6.78 -5.98
N ALA A 26 -10.68 -7.74 -5.22
CA ALA A 26 -9.89 -7.45 -4.02
C ALA A 26 -8.42 -7.20 -4.37
N MET A 27 -7.84 -6.18 -3.74
CA MET A 27 -6.40 -5.94 -3.83
C MET A 27 -5.69 -6.92 -2.88
N THR A 28 -4.84 -7.77 -3.44
CA THR A 28 -4.05 -8.69 -2.64
C THR A 28 -2.78 -8.03 -2.14
N GLU A 29 -2.22 -8.56 -1.06
CA GLU A 29 -0.94 -8.08 -0.55
C GLU A 29 0.18 -8.26 -1.57
N GLU A 30 0.18 -9.40 -2.27
CA GLU A 30 1.16 -9.69 -3.32
C GLU A 30 1.09 -8.66 -4.45
N GLU A 31 -0.10 -8.29 -4.86
CA GLU A 31 -0.27 -7.28 -5.91
C GLU A 31 0.16 -5.91 -5.41
N ALA A 32 -0.15 -5.56 -4.18
CA ALA A 32 0.29 -4.29 -3.60
C ALA A 32 1.82 -4.21 -3.55
N VAL A 33 2.49 -5.29 -3.18
CA VAL A 33 3.96 -5.37 -3.19
C VAL A 33 4.49 -5.17 -4.61
N ARG A 34 3.91 -5.83 -5.59
CA ARG A 34 4.31 -5.71 -7.00
C ARG A 34 4.14 -4.27 -7.50
N LEU A 35 3.04 -3.64 -7.16
CA LEU A 35 2.80 -2.24 -7.54
C LEU A 35 3.80 -1.30 -6.85
N GLY A 36 4.17 -1.60 -5.62
CA GLY A 36 5.24 -0.88 -4.94
C GLY A 36 6.57 -0.98 -5.68
N GLU A 37 6.91 -2.17 -6.15
CA GLU A 37 8.14 -2.37 -6.93
C GLU A 37 8.11 -1.62 -8.25
N GLU A 38 6.97 -1.56 -8.92
CA GLU A 38 6.82 -0.75 -10.12
C GLU A 38 7.07 0.72 -9.86
N PHE A 39 6.61 1.21 -8.72
CA PHE A 39 6.88 2.59 -8.28
C PHE A 39 8.34 2.77 -7.90
N GLY A 40 8.96 1.75 -7.33
CA GLY A 40 10.37 1.74 -6.98
C GLY A 40 10.67 1.49 -5.51
N ILE A 41 9.77 0.85 -4.78
CA ILE A 41 9.96 0.54 -3.35
C ILE A 41 9.61 -0.91 -3.04
N VAL A 42 10.32 -1.46 -2.07
CA VAL A 42 9.98 -2.73 -1.46
C VAL A 42 9.28 -2.43 -0.14
N ILE A 43 8.07 -2.90 0.00
CA ILE A 43 7.18 -2.51 1.10
C ILE A 43 6.66 -3.71 1.87
N GLY A 44 6.16 -3.42 3.07
CA GLY A 44 5.44 -4.37 3.89
C GLY A 44 4.50 -3.67 4.84
N ALA A 45 3.55 -4.43 5.39
CA ALA A 45 2.61 -3.90 6.36
C ALA A 45 3.32 -3.52 7.65
N VAL A 46 2.83 -2.47 8.31
CA VAL A 46 3.31 -2.10 9.63
C VAL A 46 2.61 -2.99 10.65
N ASP A 47 3.36 -3.94 11.19
CA ASP A 47 2.90 -4.82 12.27
C ASP A 47 3.35 -4.29 13.64
N GLU A 48 3.09 -5.04 14.70
CA GLU A 48 3.47 -4.62 16.04
C GLU A 48 4.98 -4.52 16.21
N GLU A 49 5.74 -5.41 15.58
CA GLU A 49 7.21 -5.39 15.65
C GLU A 49 7.76 -4.13 15.00
N ILE A 50 7.28 -3.82 13.80
CA ILE A 50 7.69 -2.60 13.09
C ILE A 50 7.22 -1.35 13.83
N GLN A 51 6.01 -1.39 14.38
CA GLN A 51 5.49 -0.30 15.20
C GLN A 51 6.45 0.02 16.35
N GLN A 52 6.91 -1.00 17.06
CA GLN A 52 7.83 -0.83 18.18
C GLN A 52 9.20 -0.35 17.71
N GLU A 53 9.73 -0.96 16.67
CA GLU A 53 11.05 -0.60 16.12
C GLU A 53 11.09 0.85 15.66
N LEU A 54 10.05 1.30 15.00
CA LEU A 54 9.96 2.65 14.45
C LEU A 54 9.30 3.64 15.42
N LYS A 55 8.88 3.18 16.60
CA LYS A 55 8.25 4.01 17.64
C LYS A 55 7.00 4.73 17.16
N LEU A 56 6.16 4.02 16.41
CA LEU A 56 4.90 4.56 15.90
C LEU A 56 3.81 4.44 16.95
N GLN A 57 2.85 5.36 16.92
CA GLN A 57 1.72 5.32 17.84
C GLN A 57 0.75 4.20 17.54
N GLN A 58 0.63 3.82 16.28
CA GLN A 58 -0.30 2.77 15.83
C GLN A 58 0.38 1.86 14.80
N ALA A 59 -0.07 0.61 14.75
CA ALA A 59 0.40 -0.35 13.74
C ALA A 59 -0.36 -0.14 12.43
N GLN A 60 -0.17 1.03 11.83
CA GLN A 60 -0.86 1.41 10.59
C GLN A 60 0.11 2.06 9.61
N GLY A 61 -0.17 1.87 8.33
CA GLY A 61 0.62 2.40 7.25
C GLY A 61 1.37 1.32 6.51
N VAL A 62 2.22 1.72 5.62
CA VAL A 62 3.04 0.83 4.81
C VAL A 62 4.50 1.21 4.98
N ALA A 63 5.31 0.27 5.46
CA ALA A 63 6.73 0.51 5.71
C ALA A 63 7.54 0.34 4.42
N VAL A 64 8.53 1.21 4.23
CA VAL A 64 9.47 1.15 3.10
C VAL A 64 10.75 0.47 3.58
N PHE A 65 11.02 -0.72 3.05
CA PHE A 65 12.21 -1.50 3.40
C PHE A 65 13.39 -1.22 2.47
N GLU A 66 13.09 -0.90 1.21
CA GLU A 66 14.13 -0.65 0.21
C GLU A 66 13.61 0.32 -0.84
N VAL A 67 14.51 1.15 -1.38
CA VAL A 67 14.21 2.04 -2.51
C VAL A 67 15.08 1.62 -3.68
N ILE A 68 14.43 1.31 -4.80
CA ILE A 68 15.10 0.86 -6.02
C ILE A 68 15.74 2.07 -6.71
N GLY A 69 17.03 1.98 -7.00
CA GLY A 69 17.76 3.06 -7.64
C GLY A 69 17.22 3.43 -9.01
N ASN A 70 17.19 4.72 -9.31
CA ASN A 70 16.72 5.30 -10.59
C ASN A 70 15.23 5.08 -10.85
N SER A 71 14.46 4.76 -9.82
CA SER A 71 13.01 4.63 -9.90
C SER A 71 12.33 5.98 -9.66
N ARG A 72 11.02 6.03 -9.91
CA ARG A 72 10.24 7.22 -9.60
C ARG A 72 10.29 7.55 -8.11
N ALA A 73 10.26 6.53 -7.26
CA ALA A 73 10.36 6.71 -5.82
C ALA A 73 11.72 7.28 -5.41
N ASP A 74 12.79 6.78 -6.02
CA ASP A 74 14.14 7.29 -5.76
C ASP A 74 14.27 8.77 -6.13
N PHE A 75 13.82 9.13 -7.33
CA PHE A 75 13.86 10.54 -7.77
C PHE A 75 12.98 11.45 -6.91
N ALA A 76 11.90 10.91 -6.35
CA ALA A 76 11.03 11.68 -5.45
C ALA A 76 11.62 11.84 -4.05
N GLY A 77 12.68 11.12 -3.73
CA GLY A 77 13.33 11.23 -2.41
C GLY A 77 12.70 10.38 -1.32
N ILE A 78 11.97 9.33 -1.69
CA ILE A 78 11.42 8.39 -0.70
C ILE A 78 12.58 7.70 0.02
N LYS A 79 12.49 7.58 1.32
CA LYS A 79 13.57 7.03 2.15
C LYS A 79 13.22 5.66 2.73
N VAL A 80 14.25 4.84 2.87
CA VAL A 80 14.17 3.58 3.61
C VAL A 80 13.82 3.89 5.07
N ARG A 81 13.03 3.03 5.70
CA ARG A 81 12.54 3.15 7.07
C ARG A 81 11.49 4.25 7.25
N SER A 82 10.99 4.81 6.19
CA SER A 82 9.82 5.69 6.25
C SER A 82 8.55 4.85 6.21
N VAL A 83 7.44 5.46 6.61
CA VAL A 83 6.12 4.84 6.57
C VAL A 83 5.23 5.70 5.69
N ILE A 84 4.67 5.09 4.66
CA ILE A 84 3.76 5.80 3.76
C ILE A 84 2.42 5.96 4.46
N LYS A 85 1.97 7.20 4.59
CA LYS A 85 0.74 7.58 5.25
C LYS A 85 -0.32 8.12 4.30
N GLU A 86 0.10 8.62 3.14
CA GLU A 86 -0.79 9.30 2.22
C GLU A 86 -0.25 9.17 0.80
N ILE A 87 -1.14 8.97 -0.16
CA ILE A 87 -0.83 9.02 -1.59
C ILE A 87 -1.90 9.89 -2.25
N ASP A 88 -1.46 10.96 -2.88
CA ASP A 88 -2.32 11.89 -3.61
C ASP A 88 -3.53 12.32 -2.76
N LYS A 89 -3.26 12.70 -1.51
CA LYS A 89 -4.22 13.15 -0.50
C LYS A 89 -5.12 12.04 0.06
N GLN A 90 -4.90 10.78 -0.33
CA GLN A 90 -5.66 9.66 0.20
C GLN A 90 -4.88 8.99 1.33
N GLU A 91 -5.50 8.84 2.48
CA GLU A 91 -4.88 8.18 3.65
C GLU A 91 -4.59 6.72 3.36
N ILE A 92 -3.41 6.26 3.77
CA ILE A 92 -2.96 4.88 3.59
C ILE A 92 -2.76 4.25 4.96
N ARG A 93 -3.61 3.30 5.30
CA ARG A 93 -3.57 2.60 6.58
C ARG A 93 -3.07 1.17 6.46
N ASN A 94 -3.17 0.57 5.28
CA ASN A 94 -2.81 -0.83 5.06
C ASN A 94 -2.36 -1.07 3.62
N MET A 95 -1.94 -2.30 3.34
CA MET A 95 -1.41 -2.70 2.04
C MET A 95 -2.44 -2.59 0.91
N ALA A 96 -3.69 -2.95 1.18
CA ALA A 96 -4.73 -2.87 0.16
C ALA A 96 -5.00 -1.42 -0.26
N GLU A 97 -5.08 -0.52 0.70
CA GLU A 97 -5.26 0.91 0.42
C GLU A 97 -4.07 1.47 -0.37
N PHE A 98 -2.85 1.06 -0.01
CA PHE A 98 -1.66 1.43 -0.77
C PHE A 98 -1.75 0.94 -2.21
N GLY A 99 -2.09 -0.33 -2.41
CA GLY A 99 -2.17 -0.91 -3.75
C GLY A 99 -3.13 -0.16 -4.66
N TRP A 100 -4.33 0.13 -4.17
CA TRP A 100 -5.32 0.88 -4.95
C TRP A 100 -4.88 2.32 -5.22
N ALA A 101 -4.33 2.98 -4.21
CA ALA A 101 -3.93 4.38 -4.34
C ALA A 101 -2.74 4.54 -5.29
N ILE A 102 -1.71 3.71 -5.17
CA ILE A 102 -0.54 3.80 -6.04
C ILE A 102 -0.87 3.41 -7.48
N LYS A 103 -1.74 2.43 -7.67
CA LYS A 103 -2.19 2.03 -8.98
C LYS A 103 -2.87 3.20 -9.70
N LYS A 104 -3.75 3.89 -8.99
CA LYS A 104 -4.44 5.07 -9.52
C LYS A 104 -3.47 6.22 -9.79
N ALA A 105 -2.59 6.50 -8.83
CA ALA A 105 -1.65 7.61 -8.92
C ALA A 105 -0.66 7.45 -10.09
N MET A 106 -0.18 6.23 -10.31
CA MET A 106 0.78 5.96 -11.38
C MET A 106 0.21 6.10 -12.78
N ARG A 107 -1.12 6.15 -12.93
CA ARG A 107 -1.74 6.44 -14.22
C ARG A 107 -1.60 7.92 -14.61
N GLY A 108 -1.43 8.78 -13.60
CA GLY A 108 -1.27 10.21 -13.81
C GLY A 108 0.19 10.61 -13.89
N CYS A 109 0.42 11.88 -14.21
CA CYS A 109 1.77 12.41 -14.33
C CYS A 109 2.37 12.75 -12.98
N ASN A 110 1.67 13.56 -12.20
CA ASN A 110 2.18 14.10 -10.95
C ASN A 110 1.27 13.71 -9.79
N PHE A 111 1.89 13.27 -8.71
CA PHE A 111 1.15 13.01 -7.47
C PHE A 111 2.07 13.21 -6.28
N THR A 112 1.50 13.22 -5.09
CA THR A 112 2.25 13.38 -3.85
C THR A 112 2.21 12.10 -3.02
N VAL A 113 3.31 11.87 -2.28
CA VAL A 113 3.40 10.79 -1.30
C VAL A 113 3.78 11.41 0.03
N GLY A 114 2.91 11.25 1.02
CA GLY A 114 3.19 11.68 2.39
C GLY A 114 3.78 10.55 3.18
N THR A 115 4.94 10.77 3.78
CA THR A 115 5.64 9.77 4.57
C THR A 115 5.86 10.26 5.99
N TYR A 116 5.92 9.31 6.90
CA TYR A 116 6.34 9.54 8.27
C TYR A 116 7.79 9.07 8.37
N GLU A 117 8.69 9.98 8.70
CA GLU A 117 10.13 9.71 8.70
C GLU A 117 10.74 9.99 10.07
N VAL A 118 11.73 9.19 10.44
CA VAL A 118 12.52 9.46 11.65
C VAL A 118 13.30 10.75 11.42
N ALA A 119 13.29 11.63 12.40
CA ALA A 119 14.10 12.84 12.36
C ALA A 119 15.59 12.48 12.35
N ASP A 120 16.41 13.40 11.82
CA ASP A 120 17.84 13.21 11.78
C ASP A 120 18.40 13.02 13.20
N PRO A 121 19.49 12.25 13.34
CA PRO A 121 20.15 12.09 14.64
C PRO A 121 20.51 13.46 15.21
N GLY A 122 20.02 13.74 16.41
CA GLY A 122 20.22 15.02 17.06
C GLY A 122 19.01 15.94 17.02
N ASP A 123 17.98 15.61 16.26
CA ASP A 123 16.73 16.36 16.27
C ASP A 123 15.88 15.89 17.46
N PRO A 124 15.58 16.78 18.42
CA PRO A 124 14.83 16.39 19.60
C PRO A 124 13.34 16.13 19.36
N VAL A 125 12.83 16.50 18.20
CA VAL A 125 11.40 16.41 17.90
C VAL A 125 10.97 15.01 17.49
N GLY A 126 11.89 14.17 16.97
CA GLY A 126 11.58 12.80 16.61
C GLY A 126 11.02 12.67 15.20
N TRP A 127 9.83 12.10 15.07
CA TRP A 127 9.22 11.81 13.77
C TRP A 127 8.56 13.04 13.15
N GLY A 128 8.69 13.16 11.84
CA GLY A 128 8.03 14.20 11.08
C GLY A 128 7.34 13.67 9.84
N VAL A 129 6.36 14.42 9.35
CA VAL A 129 5.66 14.11 8.10
C VAL A 129 6.33 14.89 6.98
N ASN A 130 6.72 14.20 5.93
CA ASN A 130 7.30 14.80 4.73
C ASN A 130 6.46 14.47 3.51
N PHE A 131 6.38 15.42 2.59
CA PHE A 131 5.67 15.22 1.33
C PHE A 131 6.66 15.17 0.19
N HIS A 132 6.53 14.13 -0.64
CA HIS A 132 7.38 13.89 -1.79
C HIS A 132 6.58 14.11 -3.06
N PHE A 133 7.14 14.85 -3.99
CA PHE A 133 6.49 15.11 -5.27
C PHE A 133 7.01 14.13 -6.30
N VAL A 134 6.12 13.31 -6.82
CA VAL A 134 6.47 12.31 -7.82
C VAL A 134 6.13 12.87 -9.19
N GLY A 135 7.14 12.99 -10.04
CA GLY A 135 6.96 13.49 -11.40
C GLY A 135 6.47 12.41 -12.36
N CYS A 136 6.22 12.85 -13.61
CA CYS A 136 5.83 11.95 -14.68
C CYS A 136 6.92 10.91 -14.93
N LYS A 137 6.49 9.73 -15.39
CA LYS A 137 7.44 8.69 -15.76
C LYS A 137 8.33 9.20 -16.90
N ARG A 138 9.63 9.08 -16.73
CA ARG A 138 10.60 9.40 -17.76
C ARG A 138 10.86 8.18 -18.63
N ASP A 139 10.84 8.38 -19.91
CA ASP A 139 11.20 7.34 -20.86
C ASP A 139 12.72 7.24 -21.04
#